data_ef637b4f31f84f45b089baf588fc0dfe
#
_entry.id   ef637b4f31f84f45b089baf588fc0dfe
#
_cell.length_a   1.000
_cell.length_b   1.000
_cell.length_c   1.000
_cell.angle_alpha   90.00
_cell.angle_beta   90.00
_cell.angle_gamma   90.00
#
_symmetry.space_group_name_H-M   'P 1'
#
loop_
_entity.id
_entity.type
_entity.pdbx_description
1 polymer ?
#
loop_
_entity_poly.entity_id
_entity_poly.type
_entity_poly.pdbx_seq_one_letter_code
_entity_poly.pdbx_strand_id
1 'polypeptide(L)'
;LPGVGGLCSNAPLRIRPLIQGGTGIHGEEFVNPDIYPEAYESGTLNMPAIWALKTSIEYIKENHLDIIKQENDLLHHLINGLRDIKNVEVIRPEVNRVPTICFNVHGKASSDVVAFLDKNGICARGGIHCAILAHQTIGTVKTGAVRISLNYNNTHEEIDFLLDVLREMK
;
A
#
# COMPACT_ATOMS: atom_id res chain seq x y z
N LEU A 1 -8.73 -0.79 -11.83
CA LEU A 1 -8.51 -1.92 -12.74
C LEU A 1 -7.02 -2.23 -12.83
N PRO A 2 -6.60 -3.50 -12.78
CA PRO A 2 -5.21 -3.89 -12.95
C PRO A 2 -4.76 -3.75 -14.42
N GLY A 3 -3.44 -3.79 -14.67
CA GLY A 3 -2.86 -3.80 -16.02
C GLY A 3 -2.61 -2.41 -16.61
N VAL A 4 -2.44 -1.40 -15.77
CA VAL A 4 -2.00 -0.05 -16.18
C VAL A 4 -0.92 0.44 -15.19
N GLY A 5 0.07 1.10 -15.74
CA GLY A 5 1.10 1.80 -14.99
C GLY A 5 1.59 2.99 -15.81
N GLY A 6 2.39 3.85 -15.22
CA GLY A 6 2.92 5.03 -15.90
C GLY A 6 4.28 5.44 -15.36
N LEU A 7 5.05 6.11 -16.19
CA LEU A 7 6.30 6.75 -15.84
C LEU A 7 6.15 8.26 -16.04
N CYS A 8 6.46 9.02 -15.00
CA CYS A 8 6.44 10.47 -15.05
C CYS A 8 7.87 11.01 -14.93
N SER A 9 8.22 12.01 -15.74
CA SER A 9 9.52 12.65 -15.69
C SER A 9 9.41 14.16 -15.94
N ASN A 10 10.21 14.94 -15.23
CA ASN A 10 10.31 16.39 -15.41
C ASN A 10 11.26 16.79 -16.56
N ALA A 11 11.93 15.82 -17.18
CA ALA A 11 12.85 16.02 -18.28
C ALA A 11 12.63 14.94 -19.35
N PRO A 12 13.05 15.17 -20.60
CA PRO A 12 13.01 14.15 -21.63
C PRO A 12 13.71 12.88 -21.17
N LEU A 13 13.03 11.74 -21.28
CA LEU A 13 13.60 10.45 -20.93
C LEU A 13 14.64 10.04 -21.99
N ARG A 14 15.84 9.66 -21.54
CA ARG A 14 16.91 9.11 -22.39
C ARG A 14 17.19 7.67 -22.00
N ILE A 15 16.13 6.85 -22.00
CA ILE A 15 16.21 5.43 -21.72
C ILE A 15 15.96 4.65 -23.01
N ARG A 16 16.56 3.47 -23.12
CA ARG A 16 16.26 2.58 -24.24
C ARG A 16 14.89 1.94 -24.03
N PRO A 17 13.99 1.94 -25.03
CA PRO A 17 12.76 1.16 -24.94
C PRO A 17 13.07 -0.31 -24.65
N LEU A 18 12.36 -0.88 -23.70
CA LEU A 18 12.51 -2.28 -23.32
C LEU A 18 11.79 -3.21 -24.32
N ILE A 19 10.66 -2.75 -24.82
CA ILE A 19 9.81 -3.49 -25.76
C ILE A 19 9.71 -2.71 -27.05
N GLN A 20 9.87 -3.40 -28.18
CA GLN A 20 9.69 -2.88 -29.51
C GLN A 20 8.50 -3.58 -30.16
N GLY A 21 7.67 -2.85 -30.90
CA GLY A 21 6.49 -3.42 -31.55
C GLY A 21 5.64 -2.39 -32.23
N GLY A 22 4.54 -2.81 -32.79
CA GLY A 22 3.62 -1.93 -33.51
C GLY A 22 3.09 -0.82 -32.63
N THR A 23 3.26 0.43 -33.05
CA THR A 23 2.75 1.64 -32.39
C THR A 23 1.39 2.09 -32.95
N GLY A 24 0.97 1.50 -34.07
CA GLY A 24 -0.25 1.89 -34.79
C GLY A 24 -0.10 3.08 -35.73
N ILE A 25 1.04 3.75 -35.76
CA ILE A 25 1.26 4.99 -36.55
C ILE A 25 2.47 4.93 -37.48
N HIS A 26 3.39 4.03 -37.34
CA HIS A 26 4.57 3.86 -38.21
C HIS A 26 4.71 2.38 -38.57
N GLY A 27 3.70 1.84 -39.27
CA GLY A 27 3.59 0.41 -39.54
C GLY A 27 4.65 -0.15 -40.50
N GLU A 28 5.37 0.69 -41.23
CA GLU A 28 6.48 0.37 -42.13
C GLU A 28 7.84 0.29 -41.40
N GLU A 29 7.94 0.75 -40.18
CA GLU A 29 9.18 0.75 -39.42
C GLU A 29 9.34 -0.54 -38.59
N PHE A 30 10.58 -1.07 -38.50
CA PHE A 30 10.90 -2.27 -37.74
C PHE A 30 11.15 -2.01 -36.24
N VAL A 31 11.27 -0.75 -35.84
CA VAL A 31 11.53 -0.30 -34.46
C VAL A 31 10.57 0.82 -34.11
N ASN A 32 10.36 1.06 -32.84
CA ASN A 32 9.57 2.20 -32.39
C ASN A 32 10.21 3.51 -32.87
N PRO A 33 9.41 4.53 -33.26
CA PRO A 33 9.93 5.82 -33.67
C PRO A 33 10.62 6.51 -32.46
N ASP A 34 11.61 7.38 -32.74
CA ASP A 34 12.28 8.18 -31.69
C ASP A 34 11.48 9.46 -31.38
N ILE A 35 10.19 9.29 -31.10
CA ILE A 35 9.23 10.35 -30.80
C ILE A 35 8.47 9.96 -29.54
N TYR A 36 8.28 10.91 -28.62
CA TYR A 36 7.50 10.70 -27.40
C TYR A 36 6.01 10.97 -27.64
N PRO A 37 5.10 10.18 -27.06
CA PRO A 37 5.33 9.01 -26.19
C PRO A 37 5.57 7.69 -26.93
N GLU A 38 5.44 7.65 -28.26
CA GLU A 38 5.42 6.45 -29.12
C GLU A 38 6.69 5.61 -28.99
N ALA A 39 7.83 6.25 -28.69
CA ALA A 39 9.10 5.57 -28.44
C ALA A 39 8.98 4.45 -27.36
N TYR A 40 8.06 4.60 -26.42
CA TYR A 40 7.89 3.68 -25.27
C TYR A 40 6.58 2.93 -25.26
N GLU A 41 5.70 3.20 -26.22
CA GLU A 41 4.36 2.60 -26.29
C GLU A 41 4.29 1.55 -27.39
N SER A 42 4.41 0.28 -27.01
CA SER A 42 4.32 -0.84 -27.94
C SER A 42 3.02 -1.60 -27.76
N GLY A 43 2.30 -1.82 -28.86
CA GLY A 43 1.02 -2.53 -28.87
C GLY A 43 -0.18 -1.66 -28.49
N THR A 44 -1.35 -2.25 -28.54
CA THR A 44 -2.62 -1.59 -28.20
C THR A 44 -2.70 -1.34 -26.71
N LEU A 45 -2.92 -0.09 -26.33
CA LEU A 45 -3.02 0.32 -24.93
C LEU A 45 -4.29 -0.23 -24.27
N ASN A 46 -4.21 -0.50 -22.96
CA ASN A 46 -5.36 -0.90 -22.14
C ASN A 46 -6.24 0.32 -21.83
N MET A 47 -6.99 0.78 -22.81
CA MET A 47 -7.84 1.97 -22.71
C MET A 47 -8.83 1.93 -21.54
N PRO A 48 -9.53 0.80 -21.25
CA PRO A 48 -10.41 0.74 -20.08
C PRO A 48 -9.68 0.99 -18.76
N ALA A 49 -8.46 0.47 -18.59
CA ALA A 49 -7.68 0.69 -17.36
C ALA A 49 -7.14 2.13 -17.29
N ILE A 50 -6.76 2.74 -18.41
CA ILE A 50 -6.35 4.14 -18.50
C ILE A 50 -7.50 5.07 -18.11
N TRP A 51 -8.72 4.82 -18.58
CA TRP A 51 -9.91 5.58 -18.18
C TRP A 51 -10.21 5.44 -16.68
N ALA A 52 -10.12 4.23 -16.15
CA ALA A 52 -10.31 4.00 -14.72
C ALA A 52 -9.24 4.72 -13.88
N LEU A 53 -7.98 4.71 -14.33
CA LEU A 53 -6.89 5.45 -13.68
C LEU A 53 -7.14 6.96 -13.69
N LYS A 54 -7.58 7.51 -14.84
CA LYS A 54 -7.95 8.92 -14.96
C LYS A 54 -9.01 9.30 -13.92
N THR A 55 -10.12 8.56 -13.86
CA THR A 55 -11.22 8.81 -12.91
C THR A 55 -10.72 8.75 -11.45
N SER A 56 -9.85 7.78 -11.13
CA SER A 56 -9.28 7.66 -9.79
C SER A 56 -8.38 8.84 -9.43
N ILE A 57 -7.57 9.33 -10.38
CA ILE A 57 -6.72 10.50 -10.18
C ILE A 57 -7.55 11.77 -9.97
N GLU A 58 -8.60 11.97 -10.77
CA GLU A 58 -9.54 13.09 -10.64
C GLU A 58 -10.20 13.09 -9.26
N TYR A 59 -10.71 11.93 -8.82
CA TYR A 59 -11.29 11.76 -7.49
C TYR A 59 -10.30 12.10 -6.36
N ILE A 60 -9.07 11.58 -6.42
CA ILE A 60 -8.04 11.87 -5.42
C ILE A 60 -7.68 13.36 -5.42
N LYS A 61 -7.56 13.98 -6.60
CA LYS A 61 -7.25 15.41 -6.74
C LYS A 61 -8.31 16.30 -6.07
N GLU A 62 -9.57 15.93 -6.18
CA GLU A 62 -10.70 16.66 -5.60
C GLU A 62 -10.83 16.44 -4.08
N ASN A 63 -10.49 15.25 -3.59
CA ASN A 63 -10.79 14.82 -2.22
C ASN A 63 -9.56 14.60 -1.33
N HIS A 64 -8.32 14.85 -1.82
CA HIS A 64 -7.09 14.43 -1.13
C HIS A 64 -6.94 14.98 0.28
N LEU A 65 -7.40 16.21 0.56
CA LEU A 65 -7.29 16.80 1.89
C LEU A 65 -8.22 16.10 2.90
N ASP A 66 -9.43 15.77 2.48
CA ASP A 66 -10.39 15.06 3.33
C ASP A 66 -9.95 13.60 3.55
N ILE A 67 -9.42 12.95 2.51
CA ILE A 67 -8.82 11.61 2.59
C ILE A 67 -7.69 11.62 3.62
N ILE A 68 -6.71 12.51 3.48
CA ILE A 68 -5.57 12.59 4.41
C ILE A 68 -6.03 12.87 5.84
N LYS A 69 -6.99 13.76 6.03
CA LYS A 69 -7.53 14.09 7.35
C LYS A 69 -8.19 12.87 8.00
N GLN A 70 -9.06 12.19 7.27
CA GLN A 70 -9.76 10.99 7.75
C GLN A 70 -8.77 9.87 8.09
N GLU A 71 -7.84 9.58 7.19
CA GLU A 71 -6.84 8.53 7.40
C GLU A 71 -5.92 8.82 8.60
N ASN A 72 -5.54 10.08 8.82
CA ASN A 72 -4.76 10.47 9.99
C ASN A 72 -5.55 10.34 11.29
N ASP A 73 -6.82 10.71 11.30
CA ASP A 73 -7.70 10.57 12.45
C ASP A 73 -7.85 9.09 12.85
N LEU A 74 -8.18 8.23 11.89
CA LEU A 74 -8.27 6.79 12.08
C LEU A 74 -6.93 6.19 12.56
N LEU A 75 -5.81 6.64 12.00
CA LEU A 75 -4.49 6.16 12.40
C LEU A 75 -4.16 6.53 13.84
N HIS A 76 -4.45 7.77 14.24
CA HIS A 76 -4.24 8.21 15.63
C HIS A 76 -5.11 7.41 16.60
N HIS A 77 -6.37 7.17 16.26
CA HIS A 77 -7.28 6.35 17.07
C HIS A 77 -6.71 4.93 17.25
N LEU A 78 -6.29 4.30 16.15
CA LEU A 78 -5.68 2.96 16.19
C LEU A 78 -4.39 2.92 17.04
N ILE A 79 -3.48 3.88 16.86
CA ILE A 79 -2.22 3.92 17.62
C ILE A 79 -2.49 4.06 19.10
N ASN A 80 -3.39 4.95 19.49
CA ASN A 80 -3.74 5.15 20.89
C ASN A 80 -4.36 3.88 21.49
N GLY A 81 -5.32 3.28 20.82
CA GLY A 81 -5.93 2.04 21.27
C GLY A 81 -4.96 0.86 21.38
N LEU A 82 -4.01 0.72 20.45
CA LEU A 82 -2.97 -0.32 20.51
C LEU A 82 -2.03 -0.11 21.71
N ARG A 83 -1.67 1.14 22.04
CA ARG A 83 -0.81 1.47 23.20
C ARG A 83 -1.45 1.11 24.54
N ASP A 84 -2.78 1.11 24.61
CA ASP A 84 -3.53 0.76 25.83
C ASP A 84 -3.58 -0.77 26.06
N ILE A 85 -3.17 -1.59 25.09
CA ILE A 85 -3.14 -3.04 25.22
C ILE A 85 -1.77 -3.50 25.73
N LYS A 86 -1.69 -3.98 26.98
CA LYS A 86 -0.43 -4.26 27.69
C LYS A 86 0.54 -5.22 26.98
N ASN A 87 0.02 -6.17 26.22
CA ASN A 87 0.84 -7.16 25.50
C ASN A 87 1.10 -6.80 24.03
N VAL A 88 0.78 -5.57 23.64
CA VAL A 88 1.02 -5.06 22.27
C VAL A 88 2.14 -4.03 22.29
N GLU A 89 3.10 -4.20 21.41
CA GLU A 89 4.18 -3.25 21.13
C GLU A 89 3.97 -2.61 19.75
N VAL A 90 3.71 -1.32 19.73
CA VAL A 90 3.57 -0.55 18.48
C VAL A 90 4.93 -0.13 17.97
N ILE A 91 5.26 -0.48 16.73
CA ILE A 91 6.57 -0.23 16.14
C ILE A 91 6.64 1.22 15.63
N ARG A 92 7.53 2.03 16.23
CA ARG A 92 7.83 3.43 15.88
C ARG A 92 6.57 4.28 15.64
N PRO A 93 5.70 4.42 16.63
CA PRO A 93 4.42 5.12 16.49
C PRO A 93 4.54 6.64 16.30
N GLU A 94 5.69 7.24 16.65
CA GLU A 94 5.97 8.68 16.61
C GLU A 94 6.46 9.18 15.25
N VAL A 95 6.78 8.31 14.32
CA VAL A 95 7.27 8.70 13.00
C VAL A 95 6.10 9.06 12.09
N ASN A 96 6.20 10.19 11.37
CA ASN A 96 5.24 10.53 10.32
C ASN A 96 5.12 9.40 9.30
N ARG A 97 3.90 9.01 8.99
CA ARG A 97 3.61 7.86 8.13
C ARG A 97 2.36 8.04 7.29
N VAL A 98 2.23 7.19 6.31
CA VAL A 98 0.95 6.89 5.67
C VAL A 98 0.05 6.09 6.63
N PRO A 99 -1.25 5.89 6.37
CA PRO A 99 -2.20 5.21 7.25
C PRO A 99 -1.90 3.70 7.39
N THR A 100 -0.67 3.40 7.79
CA THR A 100 -0.15 2.04 7.96
C THR A 100 0.64 1.96 9.26
N ILE A 101 0.34 0.98 10.09
CA ILE A 101 1.01 0.72 11.35
C ILE A 101 1.46 -0.73 11.45
N CYS A 102 2.62 -0.94 12.05
CA CYS A 102 3.11 -2.27 12.44
C CYS A 102 3.13 -2.39 13.97
N PHE A 103 2.78 -3.56 14.45
CA PHE A 103 2.84 -3.90 15.86
C PHE A 103 3.16 -5.38 16.06
N ASN A 104 3.57 -5.74 17.26
CA ASN A 104 3.76 -7.11 17.71
C ASN A 104 2.92 -7.38 18.97
N VAL A 105 2.55 -8.63 19.16
CA VAL A 105 1.95 -9.14 20.40
C VAL A 105 3.00 -9.96 21.13
N HIS A 106 3.31 -9.62 22.37
CA HIS A 106 4.35 -10.30 23.12
C HIS A 106 4.11 -11.80 23.24
N GLY A 107 5.15 -12.58 22.95
CA GLY A 107 5.10 -14.04 22.99
C GLY A 107 4.34 -14.71 21.82
N LYS A 108 3.91 -13.97 20.82
CA LYS A 108 3.23 -14.50 19.63
C LYS A 108 4.03 -14.22 18.36
N ALA A 109 4.03 -15.17 17.43
CA ALA A 109 4.50 -14.89 16.08
C ALA A 109 3.46 -14.06 15.32
N SER A 110 3.89 -13.19 14.42
CA SER A 110 2.99 -12.37 13.62
C SER A 110 2.01 -13.20 12.78
N SER A 111 2.38 -14.41 12.35
CA SER A 111 1.52 -15.38 11.68
C SER A 111 0.34 -15.82 12.55
N ASP A 112 0.58 -16.08 13.84
CA ASP A 112 -0.45 -16.55 14.76
C ASP A 112 -1.45 -15.44 15.08
N VAL A 113 -0.94 -14.22 15.23
CA VAL A 113 -1.78 -13.03 15.41
C VAL A 113 -2.68 -12.81 14.19
N VAL A 114 -2.12 -12.87 12.99
CA VAL A 114 -2.91 -12.70 11.76
C VAL A 114 -3.93 -13.82 11.59
N ALA A 115 -3.57 -15.08 11.89
CA ALA A 115 -4.53 -16.19 11.84
C ALA A 115 -5.68 -16.03 12.85
N PHE A 116 -5.41 -15.42 14.01
CA PHE A 116 -6.44 -15.10 14.99
C PHE A 116 -7.35 -13.96 14.50
N LEU A 117 -6.78 -12.90 13.94
CA LEU A 117 -7.53 -11.78 13.36
C LEU A 117 -8.42 -12.25 12.20
N ASP A 118 -7.89 -13.09 11.31
CA ASP A 118 -8.62 -13.66 10.17
C ASP A 118 -9.85 -14.46 10.60
N LYS A 119 -9.73 -15.27 11.66
CA LYS A 119 -10.88 -16.00 12.26
C LYS A 119 -11.99 -15.08 12.77
N ASN A 120 -11.65 -13.84 13.10
CA ASN A 120 -12.58 -12.80 13.52
C ASN A 120 -13.00 -11.86 12.36
N GLY A 121 -12.68 -12.21 11.10
CA GLY A 121 -13.06 -11.43 9.93
C GLY A 121 -12.22 -10.17 9.71
N ILE A 122 -11.05 -10.07 10.35
CA ILE A 122 -10.16 -8.90 10.25
C ILE A 122 -8.99 -9.22 9.33
N CYS A 123 -8.88 -8.49 8.23
CA CYS A 123 -7.79 -8.62 7.27
C CYS A 123 -6.54 -7.88 7.75
N ALA A 124 -5.47 -8.62 8.00
CA ALA A 124 -4.16 -8.09 8.38
C ALA A 124 -3.05 -8.83 7.63
N ARG A 125 -1.85 -8.29 7.66
CA ARG A 125 -0.69 -8.96 7.08
C ARG A 125 0.39 -9.18 8.14
N GLY A 126 0.88 -10.42 8.26
CA GLY A 126 1.99 -10.79 9.13
C GLY A 126 3.27 -11.09 8.34
N GLY A 127 4.42 -11.00 9.01
CA GLY A 127 5.73 -11.36 8.46
C GLY A 127 6.67 -10.19 8.28
N ILE A 128 7.64 -10.35 7.39
CA ILE A 128 8.70 -9.37 7.12
C ILE A 128 8.37 -8.38 5.99
N HIS A 129 7.19 -8.50 5.36
CA HIS A 129 6.64 -7.56 4.36
C HIS A 129 7.60 -7.23 3.19
N CYS A 130 8.49 -8.17 2.79
CA CYS A 130 9.56 -7.95 1.80
C CYS A 130 10.56 -6.85 2.22
N ALA A 131 10.72 -6.59 3.52
CA ALA A 131 11.51 -5.51 4.10
C ALA A 131 12.55 -6.04 5.10
N ILE A 132 13.34 -7.03 4.71
CA ILE A 132 14.29 -7.72 5.59
C ILE A 132 15.25 -6.77 6.31
N LEU A 133 15.76 -5.74 5.64
CA LEU A 133 16.67 -4.76 6.23
C LEU A 133 15.98 -3.92 7.33
N ALA A 134 14.72 -3.55 7.13
CA ALA A 134 13.94 -2.87 8.16
C ALA A 134 13.75 -3.76 9.39
N HIS A 135 13.40 -5.04 9.18
CA HIS A 135 13.24 -6.00 10.27
C HIS A 135 14.56 -6.34 10.99
N GLN A 136 15.70 -6.30 10.29
CA GLN A 136 17.03 -6.39 10.92
C GLN A 136 17.28 -5.19 11.85
N THR A 137 16.96 -3.98 11.38
CA THR A 137 17.15 -2.72 12.13
C THR A 137 16.30 -2.67 13.41
N ILE A 138 15.06 -3.17 13.35
CA ILE A 138 14.14 -3.17 14.50
C ILE A 138 14.15 -4.48 15.29
N GLY A 139 14.99 -5.46 14.92
CA GLY A 139 15.17 -6.72 15.66
C GLY A 139 14.03 -7.73 15.52
N THR A 140 13.17 -7.62 14.50
CA THR A 140 11.95 -8.44 14.35
C THR A 140 12.05 -9.49 13.22
N VAL A 141 13.23 -9.83 12.77
CA VAL A 141 13.43 -10.81 11.68
C VAL A 141 12.79 -12.16 11.98
N LYS A 142 12.88 -12.62 13.24
CA LYS A 142 12.37 -13.95 13.65
C LYS A 142 10.86 -13.96 13.88
N THR A 143 10.31 -12.89 14.40
CA THR A 143 8.88 -12.77 14.76
C THR A 143 8.02 -12.20 13.63
N GLY A 144 8.64 -11.46 12.72
CA GLY A 144 7.94 -10.58 11.81
C GLY A 144 7.24 -9.43 12.55
N ALA A 145 6.28 -8.82 11.91
CA ALA A 145 5.36 -7.86 12.51
C ALA A 145 3.97 -8.02 11.90
N VAL A 146 2.95 -7.65 12.64
CA VAL A 146 1.59 -7.50 12.12
C VAL A 146 1.44 -6.11 11.55
N ARG A 147 0.91 -5.99 10.32
CA ARG A 147 0.66 -4.73 9.66
C ARG A 147 -0.83 -4.53 9.42
N ILE A 148 -1.33 -3.41 9.88
CA ILE A 148 -2.66 -2.87 9.52
C ILE A 148 -2.43 -1.71 8.56
N SER A 149 -3.22 -1.67 7.51
CA SER A 149 -3.25 -0.55 6.55
C SER A 149 -4.68 -0.05 6.49
N LEU A 150 -4.87 1.19 6.90
CA LEU A 150 -6.16 1.85 6.90
C LEU A 150 -6.41 2.55 5.56
N ASN A 151 -7.67 2.79 5.29
CA ASN A 151 -8.14 3.54 4.14
C ASN A 151 -9.22 4.52 4.63
N TYR A 152 -9.43 5.60 3.93
CA TYR A 152 -10.43 6.61 4.28
C TYR A 152 -11.87 6.08 4.36
N ASN A 153 -12.15 4.89 3.82
CA ASN A 153 -13.46 4.23 3.95
C ASN A 153 -13.61 3.44 5.26
N ASN A 154 -12.51 3.23 6.02
CA ASN A 154 -12.62 2.57 7.32
C ASN A 154 -13.32 3.49 8.33
N THR A 155 -13.85 2.89 9.39
CA THR A 155 -14.55 3.60 10.46
C THR A 155 -13.87 3.40 11.81
N HIS A 156 -14.22 4.23 12.79
CA HIS A 156 -13.76 4.07 14.17
C HIS A 156 -14.26 2.78 14.79
N GLU A 157 -15.50 2.38 14.47
CA GLU A 157 -16.09 1.13 14.96
C GLU A 157 -15.34 -0.11 14.47
N GLU A 158 -14.83 -0.09 13.24
CA GLU A 158 -13.97 -1.17 12.74
C GLU A 158 -12.63 -1.24 13.48
N ILE A 159 -12.07 -0.08 13.84
CA ILE A 159 -10.85 -0.01 14.65
C ILE A 159 -11.12 -0.49 16.07
N ASP A 160 -12.21 -0.05 16.69
CA ASP A 160 -12.59 -0.48 18.03
C ASP A 160 -12.81 -2.00 18.09
N PHE A 161 -13.46 -2.56 17.06
CA PHE A 161 -13.61 -4.01 16.92
C PHE A 161 -12.25 -4.74 16.84
N LEU A 162 -11.31 -4.24 16.04
CA LEU A 162 -9.94 -4.79 15.99
C LEU A 162 -9.27 -4.76 17.38
N LEU A 163 -9.39 -3.63 18.10
CA LEU A 163 -8.79 -3.47 19.42
C LEU A 163 -9.41 -4.42 20.44
N ASP A 164 -10.72 -4.64 20.40
CA ASP A 164 -11.42 -5.58 21.28
C ASP A 164 -10.98 -7.03 21.01
N VAL A 165 -10.90 -7.43 19.74
CA VAL A 165 -10.38 -8.75 19.35
C VAL A 165 -8.94 -8.96 19.84
N LEU A 166 -8.07 -7.93 19.74
CA LEU A 166 -6.69 -8.01 20.24
C LEU A 166 -6.62 -8.14 21.76
N ARG A 167 -7.54 -7.50 22.52
CA ARG A 167 -7.62 -7.63 23.98
C ARG A 167 -7.98 -9.05 24.45
N GLU A 168 -8.73 -9.79 23.63
CA GLU A 168 -9.08 -11.19 23.91
C GLU A 168 -7.91 -12.15 23.66
N MET A 169 -6.88 -11.72 22.96
CA MET A 169 -5.72 -12.54 22.62
C MET A 169 -4.80 -12.73 23.83
N LYS A 170 -4.90 -13.89 24.47
CA LYS A 170 -4.08 -14.27 25.63
C LYS A 170 -2.72 -14.85 25.22
#